data_941e862a6343eb9b3d939eb1de4406c4
#
_entry.id   941e862a6343eb9b3d939eb1de4406c4
#
_cell.length_a   1.000
_cell.length_b   1.000
_cell.length_c   1.000
_cell.angle_alpha   90.00
_cell.angle_beta   90.00
_cell.angle_gamma   90.00
#
_symmetry.space_group_name_H-M   'P 1'
#
loop_
_entity.id
_entity.type
_entity.pdbx_description
1 polymer ?
#
loop_
_entity_poly.entity_id
_entity_poly.type
_entity_poly.pdbx_seq_one_letter_code
_entity_poly.pdbx_strand_id
1 'polypeptide(L)'
;MRDPPMSTTTTTTATAAPAAARIGEQALPPRRLTQLQTLESESVHIFREVAAEFERPVLLFSGGKDSVVMLHLALKAFWPAPVPFPVLHVDTGHNFPEVLAYRDATVDRLGLRLEVARVQDYLDDGRLRERTDGTRNPLQTLPLLDAIRDHRFDAVFGGGRRDEEKARAKERIYSLRDEFGQWDPRNQRPELWNLYNGRHAPGEHVRVFPLSNWTELDIWRYIAAERIELPALYYAHDREVFRRDGMWIAVGPHTQPREDEPVTVRRVRYRTVGDMSCTGAVESDAADVQDVVDEVAATRLTERGATRADDRLSEAAMEDRKKEGYF
;
A
#
# COMPACT_ATOMS: atom_id res chain seq x y z
N MET A 1 74.07 -25.67 -73.43
CA MET A 1 73.43 -26.60 -72.50
C MET A 1 73.78 -26.18 -71.10
N ARG A 2 72.91 -25.44 -70.48
CA ARG A 2 73.06 -25.04 -69.10
C ARG A 2 71.68 -25.22 -68.39
N ASP A 3 71.63 -26.00 -67.33
CA ASP A 3 70.46 -26.26 -66.56
C ASP A 3 70.10 -25.01 -65.76
N PRO A 4 68.80 -24.76 -65.51
CA PRO A 4 68.34 -23.66 -64.63
C PRO A 4 68.40 -24.05 -63.16
N PRO A 5 68.52 -23.11 -62.26
CA PRO A 5 68.65 -23.38 -60.81
C PRO A 5 67.29 -23.69 -60.17
N MET A 6 67.34 -24.62 -59.24
CA MET A 6 66.24 -25.04 -58.38
C MET A 6 65.84 -23.92 -57.41
N SER A 7 64.56 -23.62 -57.42
CA SER A 7 63.92 -22.69 -56.50
C SER A 7 63.56 -23.44 -55.16
N THR A 8 64.16 -23.04 -54.07
CA THR A 8 63.84 -23.52 -52.75
C THR A 8 62.63 -22.78 -52.15
N THR A 9 61.52 -23.47 -52.07
CA THR A 9 60.29 -22.93 -51.43
C THR A 9 60.42 -23.13 -49.98
N THR A 10 60.57 -22.05 -49.18
CA THR A 10 60.56 -22.05 -47.76
C THR A 10 59.10 -22.06 -47.27
N THR A 11 58.64 -23.18 -46.71
CA THR A 11 57.30 -23.31 -46.12
C THR A 11 57.34 -22.72 -44.71
N THR A 12 56.74 -21.56 -44.53
CA THR A 12 56.52 -20.93 -43.23
C THR A 12 55.32 -21.59 -42.56
N THR A 13 55.57 -22.38 -41.57
CA THR A 13 54.53 -22.95 -40.70
C THR A 13 53.98 -21.84 -39.78
N ALA A 14 52.81 -21.36 -40.08
CA ALA A 14 52.09 -20.45 -39.19
C ALA A 14 51.59 -21.26 -37.96
N THR A 15 52.17 -20.98 -36.81
CA THR A 15 51.68 -21.47 -35.53
C THR A 15 50.34 -20.84 -35.19
N ALA A 16 49.25 -21.57 -35.25
CA ALA A 16 47.93 -21.12 -34.86
C ALA A 16 47.94 -20.81 -33.37
N ALA A 17 47.56 -19.59 -32.98
CA ALA A 17 47.31 -19.18 -31.61
C ALA A 17 46.20 -20.07 -31.01
N PRO A 18 46.29 -20.45 -29.69
CA PRO A 18 45.25 -21.23 -29.08
C PRO A 18 43.92 -20.44 -29.10
N ALA A 19 42.87 -21.08 -29.60
CA ALA A 19 41.52 -20.55 -29.59
C ALA A 19 41.15 -20.25 -28.11
N ALA A 20 40.94 -18.99 -27.79
CA ALA A 20 40.40 -18.59 -26.54
C ALA A 20 39.11 -19.40 -26.28
N ALA A 21 39.11 -20.18 -25.25
CA ALA A 21 37.93 -20.94 -24.82
C ALA A 21 36.77 -19.93 -24.65
N ARG A 22 35.83 -19.96 -25.61
CA ARG A 22 34.56 -19.30 -25.42
C ARG A 22 33.91 -19.93 -24.19
N ILE A 23 33.85 -19.20 -23.09
CA ILE A 23 33.01 -19.56 -21.96
C ILE A 23 31.63 -19.70 -22.57
N GLY A 24 31.14 -20.94 -22.66
CA GLY A 24 29.80 -21.19 -23.21
C GLY A 24 28.81 -20.43 -22.39
N GLU A 25 28.18 -19.44 -23.02
CA GLU A 25 26.94 -18.86 -22.58
C GLU A 25 25.88 -19.98 -22.59
N GLN A 26 25.88 -20.82 -21.55
CA GLN A 26 24.69 -21.56 -21.23
C GLN A 26 23.71 -20.50 -20.74
N ALA A 27 22.86 -20.02 -21.63
CA ALA A 27 21.72 -19.19 -21.28
C ALA A 27 20.95 -19.94 -20.20
N LEU A 28 21.02 -19.45 -18.96
CA LEU A 28 20.22 -19.98 -17.89
C LEU A 28 18.77 -19.97 -18.37
N PRO A 29 18.00 -21.05 -18.17
CA PRO A 29 16.60 -21.06 -18.56
C PRO A 29 15.92 -19.87 -17.90
N PRO A 30 15.04 -19.13 -18.63
CA PRO A 30 14.39 -17.96 -18.09
C PRO A 30 13.68 -18.35 -16.80
N ARG A 31 14.11 -17.78 -15.68
CA ARG A 31 13.50 -18.02 -14.38
C ARG A 31 12.09 -17.43 -14.42
N ARG A 32 11.08 -18.28 -14.47
CA ARG A 32 9.67 -17.82 -14.37
C ARG A 32 9.44 -17.35 -12.94
N LEU A 33 9.13 -16.07 -12.79
CA LEU A 33 8.71 -15.51 -11.51
C LEU A 33 7.33 -16.08 -11.12
N THR A 34 7.12 -16.29 -9.84
CA THR A 34 5.77 -16.56 -9.32
C THR A 34 4.93 -15.28 -9.41
N GLN A 35 3.61 -15.41 -9.27
CA GLN A 35 2.69 -14.26 -9.22
C GLN A 35 3.16 -13.23 -8.17
N LEU A 36 3.44 -13.66 -6.93
CA LEU A 36 3.89 -12.77 -5.87
C LEU A 36 5.23 -12.10 -6.18
N GLN A 37 6.18 -12.82 -6.77
CA GLN A 37 7.47 -12.24 -7.18
C GLN A 37 7.31 -11.20 -8.28
N THR A 38 6.35 -11.38 -9.18
CA THR A 38 6.03 -10.40 -10.22
C THR A 38 5.44 -9.13 -9.60
N LEU A 39 4.46 -9.27 -8.71
CA LEU A 39 3.84 -8.16 -8.00
C LEU A 39 4.85 -7.41 -7.11
N GLU A 40 5.71 -8.13 -6.40
CA GLU A 40 6.80 -7.55 -5.61
C GLU A 40 7.75 -6.74 -6.50
N SER A 41 8.20 -7.32 -7.62
CA SER A 41 9.11 -6.65 -8.56
C SER A 41 8.51 -5.37 -9.12
N GLU A 42 7.21 -5.38 -9.47
CA GLU A 42 6.49 -4.20 -9.92
C GLU A 42 6.44 -3.12 -8.83
N SER A 43 6.05 -3.49 -7.62
CA SER A 43 5.98 -2.55 -6.49
C SER A 43 7.34 -1.94 -6.15
N VAL A 44 8.39 -2.76 -6.11
CA VAL A 44 9.78 -2.31 -5.88
C VAL A 44 10.22 -1.33 -6.98
N HIS A 45 9.89 -1.62 -8.24
CA HIS A 45 10.16 -0.69 -9.35
C HIS A 45 9.44 0.64 -9.13
N ILE A 46 8.15 0.64 -8.79
CA ILE A 46 7.37 1.85 -8.54
C ILE A 46 8.00 2.69 -7.41
N PHE A 47 8.41 2.08 -6.29
CA PHE A 47 9.06 2.81 -5.21
C PHE A 47 10.36 3.50 -5.64
N ARG A 48 11.16 2.83 -6.46
CA ARG A 48 12.42 3.37 -6.98
C ARG A 48 12.21 4.49 -8.01
N GLU A 49 11.24 4.33 -8.90
CA GLU A 49 10.86 5.37 -9.88
C GLU A 49 10.41 6.64 -9.16
N VAL A 50 9.52 6.51 -8.16
CA VAL A 50 9.05 7.67 -7.39
C VAL A 50 10.20 8.37 -6.65
N ALA A 51 11.08 7.60 -6.00
CA ALA A 51 12.21 8.20 -5.29
C ALA A 51 13.23 8.86 -6.23
N ALA A 52 13.27 8.48 -7.51
CA ALA A 52 14.14 9.09 -8.51
C ALA A 52 13.48 10.30 -9.20
N GLU A 53 12.16 10.33 -9.34
CA GLU A 53 11.42 11.33 -10.13
C GLU A 53 10.93 12.50 -9.25
N PHE A 54 10.60 12.26 -7.97
CA PHE A 54 10.01 13.24 -7.07
C PHE A 54 11.00 13.73 -6.00
N GLU A 55 10.83 14.98 -5.59
CA GLU A 55 11.73 15.60 -4.61
C GLU A 55 11.36 15.22 -3.17
N ARG A 56 10.07 15.10 -2.88
CA ARG A 56 9.52 14.95 -1.51
C ARG A 56 8.42 13.89 -1.43
N PRO A 57 8.75 12.63 -1.67
CA PRO A 57 7.80 11.55 -1.47
C PRO A 57 7.45 11.36 0.01
N VAL A 58 6.25 10.81 0.29
CA VAL A 58 5.81 10.38 1.61
C VAL A 58 4.99 9.10 1.52
N LEU A 59 5.13 8.19 2.49
CA LEU A 59 4.33 6.97 2.56
C LEU A 59 3.24 7.11 3.63
N LEU A 60 1.97 6.95 3.23
CA LEU A 60 0.86 6.92 4.19
C LEU A 60 0.90 5.62 5.00
N PHE A 61 1.06 5.75 6.30
CA PHE A 61 1.19 4.61 7.21
C PHE A 61 0.08 4.61 8.25
N SER A 62 -1.02 3.93 7.94
CA SER A 62 -2.18 3.80 8.83
C SER A 62 -2.03 2.69 9.87
N GLY A 63 -1.00 1.82 9.78
CA GLY A 63 -0.91 0.58 10.55
C GLY A 63 -1.82 -0.53 10.03
N GLY A 64 -2.60 -0.28 8.99
CA GLY A 64 -3.37 -1.31 8.29
C GLY A 64 -2.49 -2.22 7.43
N LYS A 65 -2.94 -3.47 7.18
CA LYS A 65 -2.16 -4.51 6.49
C LYS A 65 -1.54 -4.04 5.17
N ASP A 66 -2.29 -3.27 4.38
CA ASP A 66 -1.81 -2.78 3.07
C ASP A 66 -0.68 -1.75 3.24
N SER A 67 -0.80 -0.83 4.21
CA SER A 67 0.26 0.13 4.53
C SER A 67 1.50 -0.55 5.14
N VAL A 68 1.31 -1.65 5.88
CA VAL A 68 2.41 -2.44 6.43
C VAL A 68 3.16 -3.19 5.31
N VAL A 69 2.43 -3.79 4.36
CA VAL A 69 3.02 -4.42 3.16
C VAL A 69 3.74 -3.39 2.30
N MET A 70 3.16 -2.19 2.09
CA MET A 70 3.85 -1.10 1.39
C MET A 70 5.17 -0.72 2.06
N LEU A 71 5.18 -0.57 3.38
CA LEU A 71 6.40 -0.25 4.13
C LEU A 71 7.45 -1.36 3.98
N HIS A 72 7.03 -2.63 4.06
CA HIS A 72 7.94 -3.78 3.84
C HIS A 72 8.54 -3.75 2.43
N LEU A 73 7.74 -3.48 1.40
CA LEU A 73 8.20 -3.36 0.02
C LEU A 73 9.16 -2.17 -0.17
N ALA A 74 8.88 -1.03 0.49
CA ALA A 74 9.79 0.12 0.47
C ALA A 74 11.14 -0.22 1.12
N LEU A 75 11.16 -0.93 2.25
CA LEU A 75 12.39 -1.41 2.87
C LEU A 75 13.18 -2.32 1.91
N LYS A 76 12.52 -3.24 1.20
CA LYS A 76 13.17 -4.09 0.18
C LYS A 76 13.67 -3.29 -1.01
N ALA A 77 12.91 -2.26 -1.44
CA ALA A 77 13.28 -1.45 -2.60
C ALA A 77 14.59 -0.68 -2.40
N PHE A 78 14.88 -0.25 -1.17
CA PHE A 78 16.05 0.56 -0.88
C PHE A 78 17.17 -0.19 -0.13
N TRP A 79 16.95 -1.48 0.22
CA TRP A 79 17.98 -2.28 0.89
C TRP A 79 19.34 -2.22 0.14
N PRO A 80 20.50 -2.01 0.83
CA PRO A 80 20.69 -1.90 2.29
C PRO A 80 20.57 -0.47 2.85
N ALA A 81 20.23 0.53 2.03
CA ALA A 81 20.03 1.89 2.48
C ALA A 81 18.68 2.04 3.24
N PRO A 82 18.54 3.05 4.11
CA PRO A 82 17.26 3.39 4.72
C PRO A 82 16.26 3.88 3.66
N VAL A 83 14.96 3.82 3.99
CA VAL A 83 13.90 4.41 3.18
C VAL A 83 14.12 5.92 3.09
N PRO A 84 14.19 6.53 1.88
CA PRO A 84 14.63 7.92 1.71
C PRO A 84 13.55 8.97 2.02
N PHE A 85 12.34 8.57 2.36
CA PHE A 85 11.20 9.45 2.63
C PHE A 85 10.54 9.15 3.98
N PRO A 86 9.78 10.11 4.56
CA PRO A 86 9.06 9.90 5.81
C PRO A 86 7.83 9.02 5.62
N VAL A 87 7.28 8.56 6.74
CA VAL A 87 5.93 8.01 6.82
C VAL A 87 4.99 9.04 7.44
N LEU A 88 3.76 9.13 6.92
CA LEU A 88 2.72 10.04 7.41
C LEU A 88 1.54 9.23 7.94
N HIS A 89 1.18 9.49 9.18
CA HIS A 89 -0.03 8.95 9.81
C HIS A 89 -1.06 10.05 10.00
N VAL A 90 -2.30 9.81 9.58
CA VAL A 90 -3.42 10.69 9.93
C VAL A 90 -4.15 10.10 11.14
N ASP A 91 -4.03 10.78 12.26
CA ASP A 91 -4.62 10.37 13.52
C ASP A 91 -6.03 10.97 13.66
N THR A 92 -7.06 10.12 13.65
CA THR A 92 -8.45 10.55 13.84
C THR A 92 -8.77 10.85 15.30
N GLY A 93 -7.94 10.38 16.25
CA GLY A 93 -8.28 10.29 17.66
C GLY A 93 -9.21 9.12 18.00
N HIS A 94 -9.74 8.42 16.98
CA HIS A 94 -10.59 7.23 17.12
C HIS A 94 -9.91 5.95 16.59
N ASN A 95 -8.60 5.97 16.44
CA ASN A 95 -7.83 4.80 16.03
C ASN A 95 -7.83 3.73 17.14
N PHE A 96 -7.73 2.46 16.75
CA PHE A 96 -7.55 1.37 17.70
C PHE A 96 -6.22 1.53 18.45
N PRO A 97 -6.19 1.42 19.80
CA PRO A 97 -4.95 1.53 20.57
C PRO A 97 -3.87 0.54 20.12
N GLU A 98 -4.27 -0.67 19.71
CA GLU A 98 -3.38 -1.73 19.22
C GLU A 98 -2.67 -1.30 17.93
N VAL A 99 -3.33 -0.51 17.08
CA VAL A 99 -2.76 0.02 15.83
C VAL A 99 -1.76 1.12 16.11
N LEU A 100 -2.08 2.03 17.02
CA LEU A 100 -1.16 3.10 17.42
C LEU A 100 0.10 2.53 18.07
N ALA A 101 -0.05 1.55 18.97
CA ALA A 101 1.09 0.87 19.60
C ALA A 101 1.96 0.14 18.55
N TYR A 102 1.33 -0.54 17.59
CA TYR A 102 2.06 -1.20 16.50
C TYR A 102 2.79 -0.19 15.61
N ARG A 103 2.15 0.93 15.25
CA ARG A 103 2.77 2.02 14.48
C ARG A 103 4.02 2.52 15.17
N ASP A 104 3.90 2.89 16.45
CA ASP A 104 5.00 3.49 17.20
C ASP A 104 6.16 2.49 17.35
N ALA A 105 5.88 1.25 17.73
CA ALA A 105 6.90 0.21 17.82
C ALA A 105 7.59 -0.08 16.46
N THR A 106 6.85 -0.01 15.35
CA THR A 106 7.41 -0.22 14.00
C THR A 106 8.31 0.94 13.60
N VAL A 107 7.86 2.17 13.85
CA VAL A 107 8.63 3.39 13.57
C VAL A 107 9.94 3.40 14.34
N ASP A 108 9.89 3.11 15.64
CA ASP A 108 11.08 3.07 16.52
C ASP A 108 12.06 1.97 16.08
N ARG A 109 11.55 0.75 15.86
CA ARG A 109 12.37 -0.39 15.44
C ARG A 109 13.09 -0.17 14.12
N LEU A 110 12.45 0.52 13.18
CA LEU A 110 12.99 0.76 11.84
C LEU A 110 13.69 2.12 11.70
N GLY A 111 13.69 2.96 12.73
CA GLY A 111 14.28 4.29 12.71
C GLY A 111 13.65 5.21 11.65
N LEU A 112 12.33 5.13 11.46
CA LEU A 112 11.63 5.90 10.45
C LEU A 112 11.32 7.32 10.95
N ARG A 113 11.28 8.27 10.01
CA ARG A 113 10.78 9.61 10.29
C ARG A 113 9.25 9.59 10.19
N LEU A 114 8.56 9.72 11.33
CA LEU A 114 7.11 9.76 11.41
C LEU A 114 6.61 11.20 11.48
N GLU A 115 5.71 11.55 10.56
CA GLU A 115 4.88 12.75 10.62
C GLU A 115 3.46 12.34 11.05
N VAL A 116 2.81 13.13 11.91
CA VAL A 116 1.45 12.85 12.38
C VAL A 116 0.55 14.06 12.17
N ALA A 117 -0.47 13.92 11.34
CA ALA A 117 -1.52 14.90 11.17
C ALA A 117 -2.73 14.51 12.03
N ARG A 118 -3.10 15.35 13.00
CA ARG A 118 -4.14 15.02 13.98
C ARG A 118 -5.44 15.74 13.66
N VAL A 119 -6.52 14.99 13.51
CA VAL A 119 -7.88 15.55 13.36
C VAL A 119 -8.26 16.39 14.59
N GLN A 120 -7.80 16.00 15.80
CA GLN A 120 -8.11 16.71 17.03
C GLN A 120 -7.63 18.17 16.99
N ASP A 121 -6.43 18.44 16.48
CA ASP A 121 -5.88 19.80 16.40
C ASP A 121 -6.80 20.71 15.59
N TYR A 122 -7.44 20.19 14.54
CA TYR A 122 -8.37 20.92 13.68
C TYR A 122 -9.76 21.13 14.31
N LEU A 123 -10.17 20.22 15.18
CA LEU A 123 -11.38 20.38 15.98
C LEU A 123 -11.17 21.43 17.06
N ASP A 124 -10.04 21.42 17.74
CA ASP A 124 -9.68 22.38 18.78
C ASP A 124 -9.54 23.80 18.23
N ASP A 125 -8.98 23.94 17.02
CA ASP A 125 -8.84 25.21 16.30
C ASP A 125 -10.16 25.67 15.65
N GLY A 126 -11.22 24.87 15.70
CA GLY A 126 -12.54 25.18 15.09
C GLY A 126 -12.56 25.13 13.56
N ARG A 127 -11.50 24.58 12.93
CA ARG A 127 -11.41 24.39 11.47
C ARG A 127 -12.24 23.19 10.99
N LEU A 128 -12.45 22.22 11.85
CA LEU A 128 -13.36 21.11 11.67
C LEU A 128 -14.43 21.12 12.78
N ARG A 129 -15.50 20.38 12.54
CA ARG A 129 -16.56 20.15 13.51
C ARG A 129 -16.85 18.66 13.62
N GLU A 130 -17.13 18.19 14.84
CA GLU A 130 -17.59 16.82 15.05
C GLU A 130 -18.84 16.55 14.20
N ARG A 131 -18.88 15.37 13.64
CA ARG A 131 -20.04 14.91 12.90
C ARG A 131 -21.13 14.42 13.86
N THR A 132 -22.38 14.56 13.47
CA THR A 132 -23.53 14.09 14.28
C THR A 132 -23.57 12.58 14.44
N ASP A 133 -22.95 11.83 13.52
CA ASP A 133 -22.81 10.38 13.58
C ASP A 133 -21.59 9.90 14.42
N GLY A 134 -20.79 10.84 14.93
CA GLY A 134 -19.59 10.57 15.73
C GLY A 134 -18.42 9.99 14.94
N THR A 135 -18.51 9.85 13.60
CA THR A 135 -17.41 9.31 12.79
C THR A 135 -16.42 10.40 12.45
N ARG A 136 -15.13 10.13 12.59
CA ARG A 136 -14.04 11.03 12.22
C ARG A 136 -13.31 10.63 10.93
N ASN A 137 -13.66 9.47 10.36
CA ASN A 137 -13.02 9.00 9.14
C ASN A 137 -13.08 10.01 7.97
N PRO A 138 -14.21 10.67 7.67
CA PRO A 138 -14.27 11.71 6.64
C PRO A 138 -13.48 12.99 6.99
N LEU A 139 -13.23 13.24 8.29
CA LEU A 139 -12.50 14.43 8.75
C LEU A 139 -10.99 14.38 8.48
N GLN A 140 -10.45 13.24 8.06
CA GLN A 140 -9.03 13.05 7.76
C GLN A 140 -8.56 13.86 6.54
N THR A 141 -9.46 14.23 5.64
CA THR A 141 -9.12 14.88 4.36
C THR A 141 -8.35 16.18 4.58
N LEU A 142 -8.88 17.08 5.40
CA LEU A 142 -8.26 18.40 5.60
C LEU A 142 -6.88 18.30 6.28
N PRO A 143 -6.68 17.56 7.39
CA PRO A 143 -5.35 17.35 7.97
C PRO A 143 -4.35 16.72 7.00
N LEU A 144 -4.79 15.78 6.17
CA LEU A 144 -3.95 15.14 5.17
C LEU A 144 -3.49 16.13 4.09
N LEU A 145 -4.41 16.91 3.53
CA LEU A 145 -4.09 17.89 2.47
C LEU A 145 -3.21 19.03 3.00
N ASP A 146 -3.46 19.48 4.23
CA ASP A 146 -2.60 20.47 4.88
C ASP A 146 -1.20 19.91 5.12
N ALA A 147 -1.06 18.68 5.61
CA ALA A 147 0.24 18.05 5.79
C ALA A 147 1.00 17.92 4.45
N ILE A 148 0.31 17.54 3.37
CA ILE A 148 0.91 17.47 2.02
C ILE A 148 1.43 18.86 1.60
N ARG A 149 0.63 19.89 1.75
CA ARG A 149 1.00 21.26 1.40
C ARG A 149 2.14 21.80 2.25
N ASP A 150 2.05 21.65 3.58
CA ASP A 150 2.98 22.28 4.53
C ASP A 150 4.37 21.63 4.46
N HIS A 151 4.44 20.30 4.25
CA HIS A 151 5.67 19.57 3.99
C HIS A 151 6.08 19.59 2.51
N ARG A 152 5.24 20.13 1.62
CA ARG A 152 5.44 20.16 0.16
C ARG A 152 5.66 18.76 -0.42
N PHE A 153 4.89 17.78 0.02
CA PHE A 153 4.97 16.44 -0.56
C PHE A 153 4.41 16.46 -1.98
N ASP A 154 5.22 15.99 -2.93
CA ASP A 154 4.88 15.94 -4.36
C ASP A 154 4.46 14.53 -4.82
N ALA A 155 4.83 13.50 -4.06
CA ALA A 155 4.35 12.14 -4.25
C ALA A 155 3.88 11.52 -2.93
N VAL A 156 2.71 10.88 -2.93
CA VAL A 156 2.09 10.32 -1.73
C VAL A 156 1.70 8.87 -1.99
N PHE A 157 2.46 7.93 -1.43
CA PHE A 157 2.15 6.52 -1.53
C PHE A 157 0.91 6.14 -0.71
N GLY A 158 -0.01 5.43 -1.33
CA GLY A 158 -1.22 4.92 -0.72
C GLY A 158 -1.43 3.43 -0.96
N GLY A 159 -2.05 2.74 0.00
CA GLY A 159 -2.29 1.29 -0.04
C GLY A 159 -3.47 0.86 -0.91
N GLY A 160 -4.02 1.75 -1.74
CA GLY A 160 -5.19 1.44 -2.56
C GLY A 160 -4.94 0.35 -3.58
N ARG A 161 -5.89 -0.59 -3.70
CA ARG A 161 -5.88 -1.69 -4.67
C ARG A 161 -7.11 -1.63 -5.57
N ARG A 162 -6.97 -2.01 -6.83
CA ARG A 162 -8.10 -2.08 -7.78
C ARG A 162 -9.15 -3.11 -7.37
N ASP A 163 -8.73 -4.11 -6.59
CA ASP A 163 -9.55 -5.20 -6.08
C ASP A 163 -10.54 -4.75 -4.98
N GLU A 164 -10.23 -3.69 -4.24
CA GLU A 164 -11.03 -3.25 -3.10
C GLU A 164 -12.42 -2.77 -3.51
N GLU A 165 -12.49 -2.01 -4.61
CA GLU A 165 -13.72 -1.36 -5.06
C GLU A 165 -13.67 -0.96 -6.54
N LYS A 166 -14.85 -0.93 -7.19
CA LYS A 166 -15.01 -0.55 -8.61
C LYS A 166 -14.45 0.85 -8.93
N ALA A 167 -14.61 1.81 -8.04
CA ALA A 167 -14.10 3.17 -8.25
C ALA A 167 -12.58 3.21 -8.29
N ARG A 168 -11.89 2.38 -7.50
CA ARG A 168 -10.44 2.26 -7.51
C ARG A 168 -9.88 1.60 -8.77
N ALA A 169 -10.67 0.74 -9.42
CA ALA A 169 -10.27 0.13 -10.68
C ALA A 169 -10.05 1.14 -11.82
N LYS A 170 -10.60 2.35 -11.70
CA LYS A 170 -10.44 3.45 -12.67
C LYS A 170 -9.17 4.27 -12.44
N GLU A 171 -8.55 4.20 -11.25
CA GLU A 171 -7.34 4.95 -10.95
C GLU A 171 -6.11 4.33 -11.60
N ARG A 172 -5.16 5.18 -11.92
CA ARG A 172 -3.83 4.77 -12.39
C ARG A 172 -2.91 4.52 -11.19
N ILE A 173 -1.78 3.90 -11.43
CA ILE A 173 -0.72 3.74 -10.42
C ILE A 173 -0.21 5.13 -10.00
N TYR A 174 0.03 6.03 -10.98
CA TYR A 174 0.26 7.45 -10.73
C TYR A 174 -1.03 8.21 -10.97
N SER A 175 -1.71 8.59 -9.90
CA SER A 175 -2.98 9.30 -9.92
C SER A 175 -2.76 10.78 -9.60
N LEU A 176 -2.82 11.63 -10.62
CA LEU A 176 -2.60 13.06 -10.47
C LEU A 176 -3.71 13.70 -9.63
N ARG A 177 -3.32 14.59 -8.74
CA ARG A 177 -4.20 15.45 -7.93
C ARG A 177 -3.90 16.91 -8.26
N ASP A 178 -4.96 17.68 -8.45
CA ASP A 178 -4.85 19.12 -8.64
C ASP A 178 -4.39 19.85 -7.35
N GLU A 179 -4.28 21.16 -7.41
CA GLU A 179 -3.89 22.01 -6.28
C GLU A 179 -4.84 21.93 -5.07
N PHE A 180 -6.07 21.44 -5.27
CA PHE A 180 -7.06 21.19 -4.22
C PHE A 180 -7.05 19.75 -3.71
N GLY A 181 -6.16 18.91 -4.24
CA GLY A 181 -6.05 17.49 -3.91
C GLY A 181 -7.10 16.61 -4.61
N GLN A 182 -7.87 17.16 -5.56
CA GLN A 182 -8.91 16.43 -6.25
C GLN A 182 -8.37 15.61 -7.40
N TRP A 183 -8.98 14.44 -7.61
CA TRP A 183 -8.65 13.59 -8.73
C TRP A 183 -9.24 14.12 -10.03
N ASP A 184 -8.38 14.41 -11.02
CA ASP A 184 -8.81 14.76 -12.36
C ASP A 184 -8.59 13.59 -13.34
N PRO A 185 -9.64 12.83 -13.68
CA PRO A 185 -9.54 11.74 -14.63
C PRO A 185 -9.19 12.17 -16.06
N ARG A 186 -9.39 13.45 -16.40
CA ARG A 186 -9.10 13.96 -17.75
C ARG A 186 -7.61 14.16 -17.98
N ASN A 187 -6.86 14.45 -16.91
CA ASN A 187 -5.42 14.63 -16.95
C ASN A 187 -4.63 13.37 -16.59
N GLN A 188 -5.33 12.22 -16.44
CA GLN A 188 -4.69 10.93 -16.25
C GLN A 188 -3.88 10.55 -17.49
N ARG A 189 -2.61 10.19 -17.28
CA ARG A 189 -1.71 9.77 -18.35
C ARG A 189 -1.77 8.27 -18.53
N PRO A 190 -1.62 7.75 -19.77
CA PRO A 190 -1.49 6.32 -20.02
C PRO A 190 -0.23 5.75 -19.34
N GLU A 191 -0.34 4.55 -18.78
CA GLU A 191 0.77 3.80 -18.17
C GLU A 191 1.12 2.59 -19.04
N LEU A 192 1.38 2.85 -20.33
CA LEU A 192 1.77 1.81 -21.28
C LEU A 192 3.17 1.29 -20.94
N TRP A 193 3.32 -0.03 -20.98
CA TRP A 193 4.59 -0.74 -20.70
C TRP A 193 5.19 -0.42 -19.32
N ASN A 194 4.34 -0.12 -18.32
CA ASN A 194 4.76 0.29 -16.97
C ASN A 194 5.69 1.52 -16.97
N LEU A 195 5.50 2.42 -17.92
CA LEU A 195 6.13 3.73 -17.92
C LEU A 195 5.23 4.72 -17.19
N TYR A 196 5.77 5.32 -16.15
CA TYR A 196 5.07 6.29 -15.33
C TYR A 196 5.49 7.71 -15.70
N ASN A 197 4.64 8.67 -15.43
CA ASN A 197 4.91 10.08 -15.72
C ASN A 197 4.44 10.93 -14.52
N GLY A 198 5.37 11.31 -13.68
CA GLY A 198 5.18 12.12 -12.48
C GLY A 198 5.17 13.63 -12.72
N ARG A 199 5.18 14.11 -13.98
CA ARG A 199 5.14 15.55 -14.25
C ARG A 199 3.88 16.18 -13.65
N HIS A 200 4.08 17.15 -12.76
CA HIS A 200 3.05 17.91 -12.07
C HIS A 200 3.40 19.39 -12.06
N ALA A 201 2.41 20.25 -11.85
CA ALA A 201 2.61 21.68 -11.66
C ALA A 201 2.82 22.02 -10.16
N PRO A 202 3.34 23.19 -9.83
CA PRO A 202 3.40 23.64 -8.44
C PRO A 202 2.03 23.62 -7.77
N GLY A 203 1.92 23.00 -6.61
CA GLY A 203 0.67 22.80 -5.87
C GLY A 203 -0.08 21.50 -6.19
N GLU A 204 0.19 20.88 -7.34
CA GLU A 204 -0.28 19.53 -7.65
C GLU A 204 0.59 18.47 -6.97
N HIS A 205 0.05 17.27 -6.80
CA HIS A 205 0.81 16.11 -6.32
C HIS A 205 0.32 14.82 -6.96
N VAL A 206 1.10 13.77 -6.87
CA VAL A 206 0.74 12.45 -7.40
C VAL A 206 0.45 11.49 -6.23
N ARG A 207 -0.74 10.87 -6.24
CA ARG A 207 -1.01 9.70 -5.41
C ARG A 207 -0.46 8.48 -6.13
N VAL A 208 0.38 7.72 -5.44
CA VAL A 208 1.04 6.54 -5.99
C VAL A 208 0.53 5.28 -5.32
N PHE A 209 0.09 4.30 -6.11
CA PHE A 209 -0.50 3.06 -5.61
C PHE A 209 0.34 1.82 -5.99
N PRO A 210 1.42 1.51 -5.24
CA PRO A 210 2.29 0.38 -5.55
C PRO A 210 1.59 -0.98 -5.49
N LEU A 211 0.50 -1.07 -4.72
CA LEU A 211 -0.30 -2.28 -4.56
C LEU A 211 -1.50 -2.36 -5.52
N SER A 212 -1.58 -1.47 -6.52
CA SER A 212 -2.76 -1.34 -7.39
C SER A 212 -3.21 -2.67 -8.02
N ASN A 213 -2.27 -3.51 -8.42
CA ASN A 213 -2.53 -4.79 -9.09
C ASN A 213 -2.63 -6.00 -8.15
N TRP A 214 -2.48 -5.79 -6.84
CA TRP A 214 -2.59 -6.85 -5.83
C TRP A 214 -4.04 -7.11 -5.46
N THR A 215 -4.39 -8.38 -5.24
CA THR A 215 -5.65 -8.77 -4.60
C THR A 215 -5.49 -8.86 -3.08
N GLU A 216 -6.61 -8.89 -2.34
CA GLU A 216 -6.57 -9.14 -0.89
C GLU A 216 -5.84 -10.46 -0.58
N LEU A 217 -6.10 -11.49 -1.39
CA LEU A 217 -5.46 -12.78 -1.23
C LEU A 217 -3.94 -12.72 -1.50
N ASP A 218 -3.48 -11.92 -2.47
CA ASP A 218 -2.06 -11.72 -2.73
C ASP A 218 -1.38 -11.03 -1.54
N ILE A 219 -2.03 -10.03 -0.94
CA ILE A 219 -1.54 -9.36 0.28
C ILE A 219 -1.35 -10.38 1.42
N TRP A 220 -2.36 -11.20 1.70
CA TRP A 220 -2.25 -12.18 2.78
C TRP A 220 -1.23 -13.28 2.51
N ARG A 221 -1.14 -13.77 1.28
CA ARG A 221 -0.10 -14.73 0.88
C ARG A 221 1.30 -14.13 0.97
N TYR A 222 1.46 -12.85 0.66
CA TYR A 222 2.73 -12.16 0.79
C TYR A 222 3.12 -11.98 2.26
N ILE A 223 2.16 -11.58 3.12
CA ILE A 223 2.36 -11.50 4.58
C ILE A 223 2.84 -12.85 5.13
N ALA A 224 2.21 -13.96 4.71
CA ALA A 224 2.61 -15.30 5.11
C ALA A 224 4.02 -15.66 4.62
N ALA A 225 4.33 -15.41 3.35
CA ALA A 225 5.60 -15.75 2.72
C ALA A 225 6.79 -14.96 3.31
N GLU A 226 6.60 -13.67 3.56
CA GLU A 226 7.61 -12.77 4.09
C GLU A 226 7.61 -12.69 5.63
N ARG A 227 6.68 -13.37 6.29
CA ARG A 227 6.51 -13.38 7.76
C ARG A 227 6.35 -11.96 8.33
N ILE A 228 5.52 -11.17 7.68
CA ILE A 228 5.27 -9.79 8.08
C ILE A 228 4.39 -9.79 9.33
N GLU A 229 4.84 -9.14 10.39
CA GLU A 229 4.05 -8.94 11.60
C GLU A 229 2.95 -7.90 11.35
N LEU A 230 1.76 -8.14 11.90
CA LEU A 230 0.61 -7.25 11.84
C LEU A 230 0.05 -6.98 13.23
N PRO A 231 -0.75 -5.89 13.41
CA PRO A 231 -1.53 -5.72 14.62
C PRO A 231 -2.40 -6.94 14.93
N ALA A 232 -2.49 -7.32 16.20
CA ALA A 232 -3.23 -8.50 16.64
C ALA A 232 -4.70 -8.52 16.22
N LEU A 233 -5.28 -7.36 15.94
CA LEU A 233 -6.65 -7.17 15.46
C LEU A 233 -6.99 -7.96 14.17
N TYR A 234 -5.98 -8.29 13.38
CA TYR A 234 -6.19 -9.05 12.14
C TYR A 234 -6.45 -10.54 12.37
N TYR A 235 -6.18 -11.05 13.58
CA TYR A 235 -6.37 -12.43 13.98
C TYR A 235 -7.52 -12.57 14.96
N ALA A 236 -8.10 -13.77 15.02
CA ALA A 236 -9.27 -14.03 15.88
C ALA A 236 -8.94 -13.86 17.37
N HIS A 237 -9.70 -13.04 18.05
CA HIS A 237 -9.64 -12.78 19.49
C HIS A 237 -11.03 -12.55 20.06
N ASP A 238 -11.17 -12.76 21.36
CA ASP A 238 -12.42 -12.50 22.04
C ASP A 238 -12.54 -11.00 22.35
N ARG A 239 -13.67 -10.39 21.95
CA ARG A 239 -13.92 -8.97 22.12
C ARG A 239 -15.38 -8.70 22.49
N GLU A 240 -15.61 -7.73 23.37
CA GLU A 240 -16.93 -7.18 23.62
C GLU A 240 -17.38 -6.39 22.40
N VAL A 241 -18.51 -6.81 21.83
CA VAL A 241 -19.10 -6.22 20.63
C VAL A 241 -20.61 -6.09 20.78
N PHE A 242 -21.18 -5.16 20.04
CA PHE A 242 -22.63 -5.03 19.85
C PHE A 242 -22.92 -4.91 18.35
N ARG A 243 -24.19 -5.11 17.99
CA ARG A 243 -24.58 -5.08 16.57
C ARG A 243 -25.21 -3.76 16.20
N ARG A 244 -24.63 -3.05 15.24
CA ARG A 244 -25.14 -1.80 14.67
C ARG A 244 -25.05 -1.87 13.13
N ASP A 245 -26.16 -1.53 12.46
CA ASP A 245 -26.26 -1.52 10.98
C ASP A 245 -25.77 -2.84 10.34
N GLY A 246 -26.01 -3.97 11.01
CA GLY A 246 -25.65 -5.30 10.56
C GLY A 246 -24.19 -5.69 10.76
N MET A 247 -23.38 -4.86 11.42
CA MET A 247 -21.96 -5.11 11.72
C MET A 247 -21.71 -5.31 13.21
N TRP A 248 -20.66 -6.05 13.55
CA TRP A 248 -20.14 -6.14 14.90
C TRP A 248 -19.22 -4.95 15.17
N ILE A 249 -19.61 -4.08 16.09
CA ILE A 249 -18.82 -2.92 16.51
C ILE A 249 -18.23 -3.22 17.90
N ALA A 250 -16.94 -2.96 18.05
CA ALA A 250 -16.29 -3.11 19.36
C ALA A 250 -16.78 -2.07 20.36
N VAL A 251 -16.98 -2.48 21.60
CA VAL A 251 -17.18 -1.55 22.70
C VAL A 251 -15.87 -0.80 22.96
N GLY A 252 -15.95 0.51 23.04
CA GLY A 252 -14.77 1.35 23.24
C GLY A 252 -15.13 2.78 23.64
N PRO A 253 -14.15 3.62 23.92
CA PRO A 253 -14.39 5.00 24.38
C PRO A 253 -15.20 5.83 23.37
N HIS A 254 -15.10 5.53 22.08
CA HIS A 254 -15.77 6.25 21.00
C HIS A 254 -16.94 5.48 20.38
N THR A 255 -17.22 4.27 20.90
CA THR A 255 -18.24 3.35 20.38
C THR A 255 -19.03 2.75 21.54
N GLN A 256 -19.97 3.53 22.07
CA GLN A 256 -20.85 3.05 23.13
C GLN A 256 -22.12 2.40 22.54
N PRO A 257 -22.58 1.26 23.10
CA PRO A 257 -23.85 0.66 22.71
C PRO A 257 -25.01 1.55 23.14
N ARG A 258 -26.12 1.51 22.41
CA ARG A 258 -27.41 2.09 22.78
C ARG A 258 -28.15 1.15 23.73
N GLU A 259 -29.23 1.62 24.36
CA GLU A 259 -30.03 0.81 25.30
C GLU A 259 -30.59 -0.47 24.66
N ASP A 260 -30.87 -0.46 23.36
CA ASP A 260 -31.42 -1.57 22.58
C ASP A 260 -30.33 -2.43 21.91
N GLU A 261 -29.04 -2.11 22.08
CA GLU A 261 -27.90 -2.85 21.51
C GLU A 261 -27.22 -3.72 22.57
N PRO A 262 -27.54 -5.02 22.68
CA PRO A 262 -26.93 -5.90 23.69
C PRO A 262 -25.45 -6.12 23.42
N VAL A 263 -24.63 -5.96 24.45
CA VAL A 263 -23.20 -6.29 24.41
C VAL A 263 -23.01 -7.80 24.59
N THR A 264 -22.20 -8.38 23.74
CA THR A 264 -21.82 -9.80 23.82
C THR A 264 -20.34 -9.96 23.56
N VAL A 265 -19.70 -10.93 24.22
CA VAL A 265 -18.34 -11.34 23.88
C VAL A 265 -18.43 -12.27 22.66
N ARG A 266 -17.69 -11.95 21.62
CA ARG A 266 -17.59 -12.74 20.39
C ARG A 266 -16.14 -12.95 20.01
N ARG A 267 -15.87 -14.09 19.39
CA ARG A 267 -14.59 -14.37 18.73
C ARG A 267 -14.60 -13.74 17.35
N VAL A 268 -13.83 -12.67 17.18
CA VAL A 268 -13.84 -11.82 16.00
C VAL A 268 -12.43 -11.45 15.55
N ARG A 269 -12.32 -11.05 14.29
CA ARG A 269 -11.15 -10.37 13.73
C ARG A 269 -11.56 -9.19 12.85
N TYR A 270 -10.61 -8.36 12.48
CA TYR A 270 -10.84 -7.26 11.54
C TYR A 270 -10.21 -7.59 10.19
N ARG A 271 -10.95 -7.42 9.09
CA ARG A 271 -10.41 -7.54 7.71
C ARG A 271 -9.75 -6.23 7.28
N THR A 272 -10.33 -5.11 7.70
CA THR A 272 -9.76 -3.76 7.55
C THR A 272 -9.65 -3.12 8.90
N VAL A 273 -8.64 -2.27 9.09
CA VAL A 273 -8.47 -1.50 10.32
C VAL A 273 -8.42 -0.02 9.96
N GLY A 274 -9.22 0.77 10.66
CA GLY A 274 -9.33 2.21 10.48
C GLY A 274 -9.86 2.88 11.75
N ASP A 275 -10.76 3.83 11.62
CA ASP A 275 -11.47 4.46 12.73
C ASP A 275 -12.41 3.44 13.40
N MET A 276 -12.35 3.32 14.74
CA MET A 276 -13.16 2.37 15.53
C MET A 276 -14.66 2.58 15.32
N SER A 277 -15.09 3.83 15.11
CA SER A 277 -16.51 4.19 15.01
C SER A 277 -17.17 3.70 13.71
N CYS A 278 -16.39 3.40 12.68
CA CYS A 278 -16.90 2.95 11.38
C CYS A 278 -16.32 1.61 10.91
N THR A 279 -15.50 0.95 11.71
CA THR A 279 -14.85 -0.33 11.36
C THR A 279 -15.56 -1.49 12.03
N GLY A 280 -16.22 -2.34 11.25
CA GLY A 280 -16.88 -3.56 11.74
C GLY A 280 -15.91 -4.74 11.80
N ALA A 281 -16.09 -5.57 12.84
CA ALA A 281 -15.46 -6.87 12.97
C ALA A 281 -16.27 -7.95 12.25
N VAL A 282 -15.62 -9.06 11.94
CA VAL A 282 -16.24 -10.29 11.41
C VAL A 282 -16.02 -11.44 12.41
N GLU A 283 -17.03 -12.31 12.58
CA GLU A 283 -16.84 -13.53 13.35
C GLU A 283 -15.86 -14.43 12.60
N SER A 284 -14.85 -14.93 13.30
CA SER A 284 -13.80 -15.74 12.70
C SER A 284 -13.03 -16.49 13.78
N ASP A 285 -12.58 -17.69 13.42
CA ASP A 285 -11.67 -18.51 14.22
C ASP A 285 -10.23 -18.46 13.72
N ALA A 286 -9.94 -17.70 12.66
CA ALA A 286 -8.62 -17.57 12.04
C ALA A 286 -7.63 -16.93 13.02
N ALA A 287 -6.84 -17.76 13.69
CA ALA A 287 -5.93 -17.36 14.76
C ALA A 287 -4.52 -17.01 14.27
N ASP A 288 -4.15 -17.44 13.08
CA ASP A 288 -2.87 -17.16 12.46
C ASP A 288 -3.01 -16.73 10.98
N VAL A 289 -1.88 -16.39 10.37
CA VAL A 289 -1.86 -15.88 9.00
C VAL A 289 -2.33 -16.92 7.98
N GLN A 290 -2.07 -18.21 8.20
CA GLN A 290 -2.48 -19.27 7.27
C GLN A 290 -3.98 -19.48 7.33
N ASP A 291 -4.57 -19.48 8.53
CA ASP A 291 -6.02 -19.53 8.71
C ASP A 291 -6.73 -18.39 7.99
N VAL A 292 -6.16 -17.16 8.07
CA VAL A 292 -6.70 -16.00 7.36
C VAL A 292 -6.57 -16.16 5.84
N VAL A 293 -5.45 -16.69 5.33
CA VAL A 293 -5.30 -16.99 3.90
C VAL A 293 -6.39 -17.94 3.41
N ASP A 294 -6.66 -19.01 4.18
CA ASP A 294 -7.66 -20.02 3.82
C ASP A 294 -9.09 -19.45 3.88
N GLU A 295 -9.38 -18.62 4.89
CA GLU A 295 -10.67 -17.92 5.02
C GLU A 295 -10.89 -16.95 3.87
N VAL A 296 -9.89 -16.12 3.52
CA VAL A 296 -9.98 -15.16 2.42
C VAL A 296 -10.13 -15.87 1.08
N ALA A 297 -9.40 -16.97 0.86
CA ALA A 297 -9.51 -17.76 -0.36
C ALA A 297 -10.91 -18.38 -0.56
N ALA A 298 -11.60 -18.72 0.54
CA ALA A 298 -12.96 -19.24 0.51
C ALA A 298 -14.05 -18.17 0.39
N THR A 299 -13.72 -16.91 0.65
CA THR A 299 -14.68 -15.81 0.71
C THR A 299 -14.97 -15.26 -0.69
N ARG A 300 -16.28 -15.03 -1.00
CA ARG A 300 -16.74 -14.39 -2.25
C ARG A 300 -17.05 -12.89 -2.10
N LEU A 301 -17.04 -12.38 -0.88
CA LEU A 301 -17.36 -10.98 -0.58
C LEU A 301 -16.09 -10.12 -0.62
N THR A 302 -16.19 -8.96 -1.25
CA THR A 302 -15.09 -7.99 -1.21
C THR A 302 -14.82 -7.50 0.22
N GLU A 303 -13.60 -7.14 0.50
CA GLU A 303 -13.14 -6.69 1.81
C GLU A 303 -13.99 -5.56 2.39
N ARG A 304 -14.21 -4.50 1.62
CA ARG A 304 -14.96 -3.32 2.06
C ARG A 304 -16.45 -3.53 2.16
N GLY A 305 -17.03 -4.31 1.28
CA GLY A 305 -18.45 -4.61 1.30
C GLY A 305 -18.93 -5.33 2.57
N ALA A 306 -18.02 -5.98 3.28
CA ALA A 306 -18.33 -6.69 4.53
C ALA A 306 -18.11 -5.85 5.81
N THR A 307 -17.20 -4.84 5.80
CA THR A 307 -16.62 -4.31 7.03
C THR A 307 -16.68 -2.79 7.20
N ARG A 308 -17.13 -2.04 6.17
CA ARG A 308 -17.18 -0.58 6.23
C ARG A 308 -18.61 -0.05 6.19
N ALA A 309 -19.02 0.63 7.27
CA ALA A 309 -20.36 1.25 7.37
C ALA A 309 -20.52 2.40 6.38
N ASP A 310 -19.48 3.18 6.22
CA ASP A 310 -19.44 4.38 5.40
C ASP A 310 -19.47 4.10 3.89
N ASP A 311 -19.12 2.89 3.45
CA ASP A 311 -19.18 2.47 2.04
C ASP A 311 -20.55 1.82 1.67
N ARG A 312 -21.39 1.51 2.66
CA ARG A 312 -22.72 0.88 2.44
C ARG A 312 -23.82 1.86 2.06
N LEU A 313 -23.62 3.16 2.31
CA LEU A 313 -24.65 4.17 2.15
C LEU A 313 -24.75 4.76 0.73
N SER A 314 -23.77 4.53 -0.16
CA SER A 314 -23.79 4.98 -1.54
C SER A 314 -22.82 4.19 -2.42
N GLU A 315 -23.29 3.73 -3.60
CA GLU A 315 -22.38 3.17 -4.63
C GLU A 315 -21.36 4.17 -5.16
N ALA A 316 -21.58 5.47 -4.91
CA ALA A 316 -20.72 6.57 -5.32
C ALA A 316 -19.81 7.11 -4.19
N ALA A 317 -19.90 6.56 -2.97
CA ALA A 317 -19.21 7.13 -1.79
C ALA A 317 -17.72 7.35 -2.00
N MET A 318 -17.03 6.45 -2.70
CA MET A 318 -15.60 6.62 -3.02
C MET A 318 -15.33 7.62 -4.14
N GLU A 319 -16.24 7.75 -5.12
CA GLU A 319 -16.10 8.79 -6.16
C GLU A 319 -16.30 10.18 -5.58
N ASP A 320 -17.21 10.32 -4.63
CA ASP A 320 -17.45 11.58 -3.93
C ASP A 320 -16.26 11.95 -3.04
N ARG A 321 -15.68 10.99 -2.31
CA ARG A 321 -14.46 11.19 -1.52
C ARG A 321 -13.25 11.59 -2.36
N LYS A 322 -13.12 11.05 -3.58
CA LYS A 322 -12.05 11.46 -4.50
C LYS A 322 -12.18 12.91 -4.94
N LYS A 323 -13.42 13.38 -5.12
CA LYS A 323 -13.71 14.80 -5.41
C LYS A 323 -13.40 15.70 -4.23
N GLU A 324 -13.52 15.18 -3.01
CA GLU A 324 -13.18 15.88 -1.77
C GLU A 324 -11.67 15.84 -1.44
N GLY A 325 -10.87 15.14 -2.23
CA GLY A 325 -9.42 15.00 -2.01
C GLY A 325 -9.02 13.85 -1.07
N TYR A 326 -9.99 13.01 -0.67
CA TYR A 326 -9.74 11.80 0.11
C TYR A 326 -9.50 10.63 -0.84
N PHE A 327 -8.32 10.01 -0.81
CA PHE A 327 -7.89 8.85 -1.62
C PHE A 327 -8.50 8.66 -3.00
#